data_3aadbb4b8b6e35e5f8f7c1eb81d6b7d7
#
_entry.id   3aadbb4b8b6e35e5f8f7c1eb81d6b7d7
#
_cell.length_a   1.000
_cell.length_b   1.000
_cell.length_c   1.000
_cell.angle_alpha   90.00
_cell.angle_beta   90.00
_cell.angle_gamma   90.00
#
_symmetry.space_group_name_H-M   'P 1'
#
loop_
_entity.id
_entity.type
_entity.pdbx_description
1 polymer ?
#
loop_
_entity_poly.entity_id
_entity_poly.type
_entity_poly.pdbx_seq_one_letter_code
_entity_poly.pdbx_strand_id
1 'polypeptide(L)'
;MLRGEADYRIIAVEPASCPSLTRGVFKYDFCDTGKICPMARMYTLGNGFIPSANHAGGLRYHGMSSIVSQLYHDGYLEARSVEQTAVFEAAELFARCEGILPAPESSHAIRAAIDEAEKCRETGEAKNIVIGLTGTGYFDMVAYGKYNDGDMSDIIPTDEDLARGFATIPQFPGNE
;
A
#
# COMPACT_ATOMS: atom_id res chain seq x y z
N MET A 1 1.33 -0.93 -22.32
CA MET A 1 1.67 -2.12 -21.54
C MET A 1 0.88 -3.34 -22.00
N LEU A 2 -0.32 -3.64 -21.55
CA LEU A 2 -1.08 -4.85 -21.98
C LEU A 2 -1.32 -4.95 -23.50
N ARG A 3 -1.41 -3.83 -24.20
CA ARG A 3 -1.51 -3.77 -25.68
C ARG A 3 -0.16 -3.68 -26.38
N GLY A 4 0.95 -3.63 -25.64
CA GLY A 4 2.29 -3.46 -26.23
C GLY A 4 2.58 -2.08 -26.81
N GLU A 5 1.72 -1.09 -26.57
CA GLU A 5 1.84 0.26 -27.15
C GLU A 5 2.80 1.18 -26.39
N ALA A 6 3.07 0.86 -25.12
CA ALA A 6 3.99 1.63 -24.27
C ALA A 6 4.57 0.76 -23.16
N ASP A 7 5.78 1.11 -22.74
CA ASP A 7 6.46 0.51 -21.61
C ASP A 7 6.46 1.52 -20.45
N TYR A 8 5.59 1.26 -19.46
CA TYR A 8 5.53 2.03 -18.23
C TYR A 8 5.94 1.15 -17.06
N ARG A 9 6.78 1.68 -16.21
CA ARG A 9 7.00 1.11 -14.89
C ARG A 9 5.90 1.58 -13.96
N ILE A 10 5.17 0.66 -13.35
CA ILE A 10 4.08 0.97 -12.41
C ILE A 10 4.44 0.39 -11.04
N ILE A 11 4.42 1.23 -10.02
CA ILE A 11 4.69 0.84 -8.63
C ILE A 11 3.40 0.99 -7.83
N ALA A 12 2.85 -0.13 -7.37
CA ALA A 12 1.79 -0.14 -6.37
C ALA A 12 2.40 0.06 -4.99
N VAL A 13 1.96 1.10 -4.28
CA VAL A 13 2.51 1.44 -2.96
C VAL A 13 1.47 1.15 -1.89
N GLU A 14 1.86 0.38 -0.88
CA GLU A 14 1.00 -0.05 0.21
C GLU A 14 1.61 0.27 1.58
N PRO A 15 0.80 0.33 2.67
CA PRO A 15 1.33 0.50 4.01
C PRO A 15 2.11 -0.74 4.48
N ALA A 16 3.25 -0.54 5.13
CA ALA A 16 3.99 -1.62 5.76
C ALA A 16 3.19 -2.34 6.88
N SER A 17 2.14 -1.69 7.40
CA SER A 17 1.19 -2.28 8.36
C SER A 17 0.16 -3.23 7.75
N CYS A 18 -0.04 -3.17 6.41
CA CYS A 18 -0.97 -4.02 5.66
C CYS A 18 -0.32 -4.48 4.34
N PRO A 19 0.79 -5.25 4.40
CA PRO A 19 1.64 -5.53 3.24
C PRO A 19 1.08 -6.66 2.36
N SER A 20 -0.11 -6.46 1.81
CA SER A 20 -0.85 -7.52 1.09
C SER A 20 -0.14 -7.97 -0.19
N LEU A 21 0.42 -7.06 -0.98
CA LEU A 21 1.19 -7.41 -2.18
C LEU A 21 2.59 -7.91 -1.85
N THR A 22 3.29 -7.23 -0.91
CA THR A 22 4.71 -7.50 -0.66
C THR A 22 4.95 -8.70 0.26
N ARG A 23 3.98 -9.05 1.13
CA ARG A 23 4.09 -10.16 2.08
C ARG A 23 2.88 -11.09 2.10
N GLY A 24 1.84 -10.82 1.32
CA GLY A 24 0.67 -11.68 1.19
C GLY A 24 0.88 -12.86 0.25
N VAL A 25 -0.12 -13.71 0.16
CA VAL A 25 -0.15 -14.88 -0.74
C VAL A 25 -1.25 -14.72 -1.78
N PHE A 26 -1.00 -15.19 -3.02
CA PHE A 26 -1.96 -15.08 -4.13
C PHE A 26 -2.92 -16.27 -4.12
N LYS A 27 -4.07 -16.10 -3.45
CA LYS A 27 -5.07 -17.15 -3.23
C LYS A 27 -6.50 -16.61 -3.34
N TYR A 28 -7.47 -17.52 -3.43
CA TYR A 28 -8.87 -17.17 -3.24
C TYR A 28 -9.13 -16.91 -1.75
N ASP A 29 -9.72 -15.76 -1.47
CA ASP A 29 -10.11 -15.39 -0.11
C ASP A 29 -11.42 -14.60 -0.13
N PHE A 30 -12.06 -14.47 1.04
CA PHE A 30 -13.23 -13.63 1.20
C PHE A 30 -12.85 -12.14 1.18
N CYS A 31 -13.67 -11.34 0.49
CA CYS A 31 -13.46 -9.89 0.46
C CYS A 31 -13.88 -9.23 1.78
N ASP A 32 -14.72 -9.89 2.56
CA ASP A 32 -15.29 -9.39 3.80
C ASP A 32 -15.15 -10.40 4.96
N THR A 33 -15.05 -9.88 6.18
CA THR A 33 -14.93 -10.69 7.41
C THR A 33 -16.22 -11.50 7.71
N GLY A 34 -17.37 -11.04 7.20
CA GLY A 34 -18.65 -11.73 7.32
C GLY A 34 -18.79 -12.93 6.38
N LYS A 35 -17.89 -13.09 5.41
CA LYS A 35 -17.89 -14.16 4.41
C LYS A 35 -19.19 -14.24 3.61
N ILE A 36 -19.80 -13.08 3.35
CA ILE A 36 -21.07 -12.93 2.62
C ILE A 36 -20.81 -12.72 1.14
N CYS A 37 -19.75 -11.95 0.81
CA CYS A 37 -19.35 -11.73 -0.57
C CYS A 37 -18.70 -12.98 -1.18
N PRO A 38 -18.80 -13.17 -2.51
CA PRO A 38 -18.07 -14.22 -3.20
C PRO A 38 -16.56 -14.09 -2.95
N MET A 39 -15.88 -15.23 -2.87
CA MET A 39 -14.41 -15.24 -2.84
C MET A 39 -13.83 -14.68 -4.14
N ALA A 40 -12.73 -13.97 -4.03
CA ALA A 40 -11.98 -13.48 -5.16
C ALA A 40 -10.51 -13.91 -5.05
N ARG A 41 -9.87 -14.14 -6.20
CA ARG A 41 -8.44 -14.42 -6.20
C ARG A 41 -7.67 -13.12 -6.04
N MET A 42 -6.85 -13.04 -5.00
CA MET A 42 -6.15 -11.82 -4.62
C MET A 42 -4.85 -12.12 -3.87
N TYR A 43 -3.95 -11.15 -3.81
CA TYR A 43 -2.93 -11.16 -2.77
C TYR A 43 -3.58 -10.82 -1.44
N THR A 44 -3.51 -11.73 -0.48
CA THR A 44 -4.21 -11.62 0.80
C THR A 44 -3.30 -11.93 1.98
N LEU A 45 -3.58 -11.29 3.10
CA LEU A 45 -3.02 -11.57 4.43
C LEU A 45 -3.93 -12.53 5.22
N GLY A 46 -5.04 -12.97 4.59
CA GLY A 46 -6.09 -13.77 5.21
C GLY A 46 -7.27 -12.93 5.73
N ASN A 47 -8.51 -13.41 5.51
CA ASN A 47 -9.73 -12.68 5.88
C ASN A 47 -9.90 -12.45 7.39
N GLY A 48 -9.14 -13.13 8.23
CA GLY A 48 -9.07 -12.91 9.68
C GLY A 48 -7.91 -12.00 10.11
N PHE A 49 -7.09 -11.51 9.18
CA PHE A 49 -6.04 -10.55 9.51
C PHE A 49 -6.65 -9.21 9.93
N ILE A 50 -6.22 -8.70 11.07
CA ILE A 50 -6.66 -7.39 11.59
C ILE A 50 -5.50 -6.41 11.43
N PRO A 51 -5.63 -5.44 10.50
CA PRO A 51 -4.62 -4.40 10.32
C PRO A 51 -4.43 -3.59 11.60
N SER A 52 -3.18 -3.30 11.92
CA SER A 52 -2.86 -2.38 13.02
C SER A 52 -3.43 -0.99 12.77
N ALA A 53 -3.55 -0.20 13.83
CA ALA A 53 -4.03 1.17 13.74
C ALA A 53 -2.96 2.06 13.07
N ASN A 54 -3.10 2.31 11.77
CA ASN A 54 -2.37 3.33 11.05
C ASN A 54 -3.33 4.46 10.63
N HIS A 55 -2.78 5.59 10.24
CA HIS A 55 -3.54 6.79 9.87
C HIS A 55 -3.83 6.89 8.36
N ALA A 56 -3.87 5.79 7.65
CA ALA A 56 -4.31 5.69 6.25
C ALA A 56 -5.48 4.70 6.19
N GLY A 57 -6.65 5.12 6.67
CA GLY A 57 -7.84 4.28 6.84
C GLY A 57 -8.27 3.58 5.55
N GLY A 58 -8.18 4.27 4.42
CA GLY A 58 -8.52 3.74 3.10
C GLY A 58 -7.60 2.62 2.59
N LEU A 59 -6.44 2.43 3.22
CA LEU A 59 -5.48 1.37 2.87
C LEU A 59 -5.42 0.22 3.90
N ARG A 60 -6.30 0.24 4.92
CA ARG A 60 -6.34 -0.79 5.98
C ARG A 60 -7.25 -1.94 5.58
N TYR A 61 -6.76 -2.86 4.78
CA TYR A 61 -7.47 -4.05 4.34
C TYR A 61 -6.54 -5.28 4.30
N HIS A 62 -7.13 -6.47 4.36
CA HIS A 62 -6.40 -7.73 4.39
C HIS A 62 -6.05 -8.27 3.00
N GLY A 63 -6.73 -7.79 1.96
CA GLY A 63 -6.59 -8.33 0.60
C GLY A 63 -6.68 -7.25 -0.47
N MET A 64 -5.83 -7.37 -1.47
CA MET A 64 -5.71 -6.43 -2.58
C MET A 64 -6.80 -6.70 -3.64
N SER A 65 -7.22 -5.66 -4.36
CA SER A 65 -8.07 -5.79 -5.55
C SER A 65 -7.60 -6.92 -6.47
N SER A 66 -8.52 -7.75 -6.93
CA SER A 66 -8.21 -8.88 -7.83
C SER A 66 -7.51 -8.46 -9.12
N ILE A 67 -7.87 -7.30 -9.67
CA ILE A 67 -7.24 -6.76 -10.89
C ILE A 67 -5.78 -6.39 -10.61
N VAL A 68 -5.52 -5.63 -9.54
CA VAL A 68 -4.16 -5.24 -9.15
C VAL A 68 -3.34 -6.48 -8.79
N SER A 69 -3.93 -7.42 -8.06
CA SER A 69 -3.29 -8.69 -7.70
C SER A 69 -2.88 -9.50 -8.92
N GLN A 70 -3.75 -9.61 -9.92
CA GLN A 70 -3.44 -10.33 -11.15
C GLN A 70 -2.31 -9.63 -11.93
N LEU A 71 -2.38 -8.31 -12.08
CA LEU A 71 -1.33 -7.55 -12.78
C LEU A 71 0.02 -7.66 -12.08
N TYR A 72 0.04 -7.66 -10.75
CA TYR A 72 1.26 -7.88 -9.97
C TYR A 72 1.78 -9.32 -10.13
N HIS A 73 0.88 -10.32 -10.06
CA HIS A 73 1.23 -11.73 -10.24
C HIS A 73 1.84 -12.00 -11.62
N ASP A 74 1.33 -11.36 -12.66
CA ASP A 74 1.79 -11.48 -14.04
C ASP A 74 3.03 -10.60 -14.36
N GLY A 75 3.54 -9.87 -13.36
CA GLY A 75 4.76 -9.06 -13.51
C GLY A 75 4.56 -7.72 -14.23
N TYR A 76 3.31 -7.24 -14.39
CA TYR A 76 3.04 -5.91 -14.96
C TYR A 76 3.19 -4.75 -13.96
N LEU A 77 3.20 -5.05 -12.67
CA LEU A 77 3.37 -4.08 -11.59
C LEU A 77 4.51 -4.50 -10.68
N GLU A 78 5.16 -3.52 -10.08
CA GLU A 78 5.99 -3.69 -8.89
C GLU A 78 5.17 -3.36 -7.64
N ALA A 79 5.53 -3.91 -6.49
CA ALA A 79 4.94 -3.54 -5.21
C ALA A 79 6.01 -3.00 -4.26
N ARG A 80 5.60 -2.02 -3.45
CA ARG A 80 6.46 -1.45 -2.40
C ARG A 80 5.61 -1.15 -1.17
N SER A 81 6.08 -1.57 0.00
CA SER A 81 5.50 -1.17 1.29
C SER A 81 6.27 0.00 1.89
N VAL A 82 5.56 0.90 2.58
CA VAL A 82 6.13 2.11 3.20
C VAL A 82 5.61 2.24 4.63
N GLU A 83 6.51 2.62 5.54
CA GLU A 83 6.21 2.89 6.94
C GLU A 83 5.47 4.22 7.09
N GLN A 84 4.53 4.31 8.06
CA GLN A 84 3.70 5.50 8.17
C GLN A 84 4.49 6.76 8.57
N THR A 85 5.55 6.66 9.37
CA THR A 85 6.38 7.81 9.72
C THR A 85 7.05 8.41 8.50
N ALA A 86 7.57 7.58 7.59
CA ALA A 86 8.13 8.02 6.32
C ALA A 86 7.06 8.61 5.37
N VAL A 87 5.82 8.10 5.45
CA VAL A 87 4.68 8.65 4.70
C VAL A 87 4.35 10.07 5.15
N PHE A 88 4.28 10.32 6.46
CA PHE A 88 4.00 11.66 7.00
C PHE A 88 5.14 12.64 6.76
N GLU A 89 6.40 12.19 6.86
CA GLU A 89 7.57 12.99 6.46
C GLU A 89 7.46 13.47 5.01
N ALA A 90 7.15 12.55 4.09
CA ALA A 90 6.97 12.86 2.68
C ALA A 90 5.78 13.79 2.43
N ALA A 91 4.68 13.60 3.17
CA ALA A 91 3.49 14.45 3.09
C ALA A 91 3.79 15.91 3.48
N GLU A 92 4.52 16.12 4.57
CA GLU A 92 4.90 17.46 5.00
C GLU A 92 5.92 18.11 4.06
N LEU A 93 6.89 17.34 3.55
CA LEU A 93 7.81 17.83 2.54
C LEU A 93 7.03 18.30 1.31
N PHE A 94 6.10 17.49 0.82
CA PHE A 94 5.24 17.82 -0.32
C PHE A 94 4.41 19.07 -0.04
N ALA A 95 3.80 19.18 1.14
CA ALA A 95 3.02 20.36 1.52
C ALA A 95 3.87 21.63 1.56
N ARG A 96 5.10 21.55 2.05
CA ARG A 96 6.02 22.70 2.05
C ARG A 96 6.46 23.11 0.65
N CYS A 97 6.64 22.16 -0.27
CA CYS A 97 7.10 22.43 -1.62
C CYS A 97 5.98 22.88 -2.56
N GLU A 98 4.81 22.21 -2.47
CA GLU A 98 3.72 22.35 -3.43
C GLU A 98 2.53 23.17 -2.89
N GLY A 99 2.50 23.47 -1.59
CA GLY A 99 1.39 24.19 -0.95
C GLY A 99 0.10 23.37 -0.83
N ILE A 100 0.19 22.05 -0.99
CA ILE A 100 -0.95 21.12 -0.92
C ILE A 100 -0.72 20.13 0.19
N LEU A 101 -1.63 20.03 1.17
CA LEU A 101 -1.59 19.02 2.21
C LEU A 101 -2.28 17.74 1.71
N PRO A 102 -1.52 16.66 1.45
CA PRO A 102 -2.08 15.43 0.91
C PRO A 102 -2.74 14.57 1.98
N ALA A 103 -3.70 13.72 1.59
CA ALA A 103 -4.19 12.67 2.46
C ALA A 103 -3.07 11.64 2.75
N PRO A 104 -3.07 10.98 3.92
CA PRO A 104 -2.09 9.93 4.23
C PRO A 104 -2.04 8.81 3.19
N GLU A 105 -3.18 8.46 2.60
CA GLU A 105 -3.27 7.48 1.51
C GLU A 105 -2.44 7.92 0.30
N SER A 106 -2.62 9.15 -0.17
CA SER A 106 -1.87 9.70 -1.32
C SER A 106 -0.38 9.84 -1.01
N SER A 107 -0.06 10.05 0.26
CA SER A 107 1.31 10.29 0.72
C SER A 107 2.19 9.04 0.61
N HIS A 108 1.60 7.83 0.55
CA HIS A 108 2.34 6.61 0.21
C HIS A 108 2.95 6.70 -1.20
N ALA A 109 2.18 7.15 -2.18
CA ALA A 109 2.67 7.37 -3.53
C ALA A 109 3.70 8.51 -3.59
N ILE A 110 3.50 9.58 -2.81
CA ILE A 110 4.46 10.69 -2.71
C ILE A 110 5.81 10.21 -2.16
N ARG A 111 5.83 9.38 -1.10
CA ARG A 111 7.09 8.82 -0.56
C ARG A 111 7.83 8.02 -1.62
N ALA A 112 7.13 7.14 -2.32
CA ALA A 112 7.73 6.36 -3.40
C ALA A 112 8.24 7.23 -4.55
N ALA A 113 7.53 8.32 -4.88
CA ALA A 113 7.96 9.27 -5.92
C ALA A 113 9.22 10.03 -5.51
N ILE A 114 9.34 10.44 -4.24
CA ILE A 114 10.54 11.07 -3.71
C ILE A 114 11.73 10.11 -3.80
N ASP A 115 11.56 8.83 -3.38
CA ASP A 115 12.62 7.81 -3.47
C ASP A 115 13.08 7.60 -4.93
N GLU A 116 12.16 7.57 -5.89
CA GLU A 116 12.53 7.45 -7.31
C GLU A 116 13.21 8.71 -7.84
N ALA A 117 12.79 9.90 -7.40
CA ALA A 117 13.44 11.16 -7.77
C ALA A 117 14.87 11.26 -7.19
N GLU A 118 15.07 10.78 -5.97
CA GLU A 118 16.41 10.72 -5.35
C GLU A 118 17.33 9.77 -6.14
N LYS A 119 16.84 8.61 -6.55
CA LYS A 119 17.59 7.71 -7.45
C LYS A 119 17.94 8.36 -8.77
N CYS A 120 17.02 9.12 -9.37
CA CYS A 120 17.29 9.88 -10.60
C CYS A 120 18.41 10.91 -10.38
N ARG A 121 18.41 11.59 -9.23
CA ARG A 121 19.48 12.54 -8.87
C ARG A 121 20.84 11.85 -8.73
N GLU A 122 20.88 10.67 -8.12
CA GLU A 122 22.11 9.89 -7.92
C GLU A 122 22.66 9.32 -9.23
N THR A 123 21.77 8.81 -10.08
CA THR A 123 22.16 8.17 -11.36
C THR A 123 22.35 9.16 -12.51
N GLY A 124 21.81 10.39 -12.40
CA GLY A 124 21.73 11.35 -13.50
C GLY A 124 20.69 11.00 -14.56
N GLU A 125 19.82 10.01 -14.32
CA GLU A 125 18.81 9.54 -15.26
C GLU A 125 17.58 10.44 -15.22
N ALA A 126 17.12 10.94 -16.38
CA ALA A 126 15.91 11.75 -16.47
C ALA A 126 14.66 10.86 -16.60
N LYS A 127 13.68 10.99 -15.70
CA LYS A 127 12.41 10.27 -15.73
C LYS A 127 11.22 11.21 -15.52
N ASN A 128 10.08 10.84 -16.07
CA ASN A 128 8.80 11.44 -15.70
C ASN A 128 8.13 10.55 -14.65
N ILE A 129 7.87 11.10 -13.46
CA ILE A 129 7.23 10.40 -12.35
C ILE A 129 5.83 10.96 -12.21
N VAL A 130 4.82 10.09 -12.33
CA VAL A 130 3.39 10.45 -12.20
C VAL A 130 2.85 9.79 -10.95
N ILE A 131 2.15 10.56 -10.11
CA ILE A 131 1.48 10.07 -8.90
C ILE A 131 -0.02 10.38 -8.96
N GLY A 132 -0.83 9.53 -8.33
CA GLY A 132 -2.24 9.81 -8.06
C GLY A 132 -2.38 10.57 -6.75
N LEU A 133 -2.64 11.88 -6.83
CA LEU A 133 -2.98 12.69 -5.66
C LEU A 133 -4.50 12.58 -5.42
N THR A 134 -4.92 11.59 -4.64
CA THR A 134 -6.30 11.12 -4.56
C THR A 134 -7.11 11.74 -3.44
N GLY A 135 -6.48 12.46 -2.51
CA GLY A 135 -7.18 13.06 -1.36
C GLY A 135 -6.42 14.18 -0.69
N THR A 136 -7.18 15.00 0.04
CA THR A 136 -6.66 16.10 0.86
C THR A 136 -6.48 15.65 2.30
N GLY A 137 -5.42 16.15 2.97
CA GLY A 137 -5.12 15.90 4.37
C GLY A 137 -5.85 16.76 5.38
N TYR A 138 -6.74 17.65 4.94
CA TYR A 138 -7.44 18.55 5.87
C TYR A 138 -8.32 17.82 6.89
N PHE A 139 -8.76 16.62 6.59
CA PHE A 139 -9.52 15.77 7.52
C PHE A 139 -8.62 14.93 8.44
N ASP A 140 -7.31 14.96 8.21
CA ASP A 140 -6.31 14.12 8.90
C ASP A 140 -5.40 14.93 9.84
N MET A 141 -5.79 16.16 10.18
CA MET A 141 -4.99 17.09 11.01
C MET A 141 -4.59 16.49 12.35
N VAL A 142 -5.43 15.63 12.94
CA VAL A 142 -5.10 14.92 14.18
C VAL A 142 -3.91 13.96 13.98
N ALA A 143 -3.83 13.29 12.83
CA ALA A 143 -2.73 12.40 12.51
C ALA A 143 -1.43 13.18 12.26
N TYR A 144 -1.51 14.30 11.54
CA TYR A 144 -0.38 15.21 11.35
C TYR A 144 0.12 15.78 12.70
N GLY A 145 -0.81 16.16 13.60
CA GLY A 145 -0.45 16.58 14.96
C GLY A 145 0.34 15.51 15.70
N LYS A 146 -0.15 14.26 15.72
CA LYS A 146 0.56 13.13 16.35
C LYS A 146 1.95 12.91 15.77
N TYR A 147 2.10 13.03 14.45
CA TYR A 147 3.39 12.91 13.80
C TYR A 147 4.36 14.00 14.31
N ASN A 148 3.92 15.26 14.33
CA ASN A 148 4.72 16.40 14.79
C ASN A 148 5.03 16.36 16.29
N ASP A 149 4.14 15.77 17.10
CA ASP A 149 4.36 15.59 18.54
C ASP A 149 5.26 14.40 18.86
N GLY A 150 5.65 13.58 17.84
CA GLY A 150 6.44 12.37 18.03
C GLY A 150 5.65 11.19 18.59
N ASP A 151 4.32 11.26 18.59
CA ASP A 151 3.41 10.22 19.11
C ASP A 151 3.00 9.19 18.03
N MET A 152 3.71 9.17 16.90
CA MET A 152 3.48 8.21 15.84
C MET A 152 4.59 7.16 15.81
N SER A 153 4.20 5.89 15.68
CA SER A 153 5.14 4.76 15.56
C SER A 153 4.78 3.87 14.39
N ASP A 154 5.79 3.22 13.81
CA ASP A 154 5.58 2.23 12.77
C ASP A 154 5.21 0.88 13.38
N ILE A 155 4.12 0.29 12.90
CA ILE A 155 3.64 -1.02 13.34
C ILE A 155 3.63 -1.93 12.12
N ILE A 156 4.62 -2.81 12.05
CA ILE A 156 4.77 -3.79 10.98
C ILE A 156 4.35 -5.16 11.54
N PRO A 157 3.48 -5.92 10.84
CA PRO A 157 3.06 -7.24 11.31
C PRO A 157 4.26 -8.20 11.35
N THR A 158 4.36 -8.97 12.42
CA THR A 158 5.35 -10.03 12.58
C THR A 158 5.02 -11.22 11.68
N ASP A 159 5.96 -12.15 11.52
CA ASP A 159 5.69 -13.38 10.77
C ASP A 159 4.62 -14.24 11.45
N GLU A 160 4.52 -14.20 12.78
CA GLU A 160 3.46 -14.86 13.55
C GLU A 160 2.09 -14.22 13.31
N ASP A 161 2.03 -12.88 13.19
CA ASP A 161 0.78 -12.18 12.85
C ASP A 161 0.29 -12.59 11.46
N LEU A 162 1.21 -12.65 10.49
CA LEU A 162 0.90 -13.09 9.14
C LEU A 162 0.48 -14.57 9.11
N ALA A 163 1.19 -15.44 9.83
CA ALA A 163 0.84 -16.86 9.90
C ALA A 163 -0.57 -17.08 10.46
N ARG A 164 -0.96 -16.31 11.51
CA ARG A 164 -2.34 -16.33 12.04
C ARG A 164 -3.35 -15.89 11.00
N GLY A 165 -3.03 -14.84 10.23
CA GLY A 165 -3.87 -14.39 9.12
C GLY A 165 -4.01 -15.45 8.04
N PHE A 166 -2.90 -16.01 7.56
CA PHE A 166 -2.91 -17.05 6.51
C PHE A 166 -3.68 -18.31 6.91
N ALA A 167 -3.70 -18.65 8.19
CA ALA A 167 -4.49 -19.78 8.69
C ALA A 167 -6.01 -19.59 8.50
N THR A 168 -6.48 -18.37 8.24
CA THR A 168 -7.91 -18.09 8.00
C THR A 168 -8.32 -18.18 6.52
N ILE A 169 -7.36 -18.33 5.60
CA ILE A 169 -7.62 -18.47 4.16
C ILE A 169 -8.36 -19.79 3.90
N PRO A 170 -9.44 -19.78 3.11
CA PRO A 170 -10.20 -20.98 2.79
C PRO A 170 -9.33 -22.07 2.15
N GLN A 171 -9.46 -23.29 2.66
CA GLN A 171 -8.73 -24.45 2.14
C GLN A 171 -9.66 -25.32 1.28
N PHE A 172 -9.34 -25.46 0.00
CA PHE A 172 -10.04 -26.33 -0.95
C PHE A 172 -9.12 -26.68 -2.12
N PRO A 173 -9.39 -27.76 -2.88
CA PRO A 173 -8.57 -28.10 -4.04
C PRO A 173 -8.50 -26.95 -5.06
N GLY A 174 -7.27 -26.55 -5.42
CA GLY A 174 -7.00 -25.42 -6.32
C GLY A 174 -6.77 -24.06 -5.61
N ASN A 175 -6.72 -24.05 -4.28
CA ASN A 175 -6.35 -22.89 -3.47
C ASN A 175 -5.10 -23.17 -2.60
N GLU A 176 -4.26 -24.03 -3.04
CA GLU A 176 -3.04 -24.47 -2.35
C GLU A 176 -1.93 -23.42 -2.35
#